data_620b3a52ed73c293e1378c9dfa217826
#
_entry.id   620b3a52ed73c293e1378c9dfa217826
#
_cell.length_a   1.000
_cell.length_b   1.000
_cell.length_c   1.000
_cell.angle_alpha   90.00
_cell.angle_beta   90.00
_cell.angle_gamma   90.00
#
_symmetry.space_group_name_H-M   'P 1'
#
loop_
_entity.id
_entity.type
_entity.pdbx_description
1 polymer ?
#
loop_
_entity_poly.entity_id
_entity_poly.type
_entity_poly.pdbx_seq_one_letter_code
_entity_poly.pdbx_strand_id
1 'polypeptide(L)'
;MDRKDFLKCSCGFGIGSCLGIGLFMNNKILAAGNQKSESGKETPLVPVDSRQIQNLLSYIESSMDESAVKNIFERLGAEHLTHPGFVNFINETKKNIKGYFDKINSNGDTYWEKIEYNSEASTIKIIGKQADRCACAYAQNENPPISLCKHCCIGFQKRMFEMLLGVPVTNVELDESFLLGGKRCSSTIHIDGKIKI
;
A
#
# COMPACT_ATOMS: atom_id res chain seq x y z
N MET A 1 12.19 18.63 -20.90
CA MET A 1 11.12 17.92 -20.21
C MET A 1 10.98 18.53 -18.83
N ASP A 2 9.84 19.16 -18.51
CA ASP A 2 9.67 19.86 -17.24
C ASP A 2 9.49 18.85 -16.09
N ARG A 3 9.98 19.17 -14.89
CA ARG A 3 9.82 18.33 -13.68
C ARG A 3 8.36 17.93 -13.41
N LYS A 4 7.42 18.80 -13.77
CA LYS A 4 5.99 18.54 -13.63
C LYS A 4 5.47 17.48 -14.61
N ASP A 5 6.05 17.38 -15.79
CA ASP A 5 5.63 16.40 -16.80
C ASP A 5 6.22 15.01 -16.51
N PHE A 6 7.43 14.94 -15.95
CA PHE A 6 8.00 13.68 -15.46
C PHE A 6 7.13 13.02 -14.37
N LEU A 7 6.66 13.81 -13.41
CA LEU A 7 5.81 13.30 -12.33
C LEU A 7 4.41 12.87 -12.83
N LYS A 8 3.87 13.53 -13.84
CA LYS A 8 2.58 13.13 -14.44
C LYS A 8 2.68 11.80 -15.20
N CYS A 9 3.79 11.57 -15.90
CA CYS A 9 4.03 10.31 -16.61
C CYS A 9 4.25 9.12 -15.66
N SER A 10 4.83 9.34 -14.48
CA SER A 10 5.13 8.27 -13.52
C SER A 10 3.89 7.75 -12.75
N CYS A 11 2.84 8.55 -12.66
CA CYS A 11 1.65 8.23 -11.85
C CYS A 11 0.54 7.50 -12.60
N GLY A 12 0.69 7.24 -13.89
CA GLY A 12 -0.39 6.72 -14.75
C GLY A 12 -0.49 5.20 -14.85
N PHE A 13 0.51 4.43 -14.44
CA PHE A 13 0.57 3.02 -14.79
C PHE A 13 1.00 2.06 -13.68
N GLY A 14 0.14 1.11 -13.37
CA GLY A 14 0.53 -0.20 -12.89
C GLY A 14 0.86 -0.35 -11.41
N ILE A 15 0.49 0.57 -10.53
CA ILE A 15 0.75 0.48 -9.09
C ILE A 15 -0.27 -0.44 -8.37
N GLY A 16 -0.99 -1.24 -9.12
CA GLY A 16 -2.02 -2.15 -8.61
C GLY A 16 -1.52 -3.35 -7.79
N SER A 17 -0.21 -3.53 -7.62
CA SER A 17 0.33 -4.79 -7.07
C SER A 17 0.95 -4.69 -5.68
N CYS A 18 1.09 -3.51 -5.12
CA CYS A 18 1.89 -3.33 -3.90
C CYS A 18 1.16 -3.60 -2.62
N LEU A 19 0.22 -4.23 -2.40
CA LEU A 19 -0.38 -4.68 -1.13
C LEU A 19 -1.85 -5.07 -1.37
N GLY A 20 -2.05 -6.30 -1.74
CA GLY A 20 -3.37 -6.87 -1.56
C GLY A 20 -4.39 -6.66 -2.67
N ILE A 21 -4.04 -6.07 -3.83
CA ILE A 21 -5.01 -5.86 -4.91
C ILE A 21 -5.34 -7.15 -5.66
N GLY A 22 -4.50 -8.16 -5.57
CA GLY A 22 -4.78 -9.46 -6.22
C GLY A 22 -6.07 -10.14 -5.78
N LEU A 23 -6.68 -9.70 -4.68
CA LEU A 23 -7.87 -10.33 -4.10
C LEU A 23 -9.19 -9.83 -4.66
N PHE A 24 -9.26 -8.58 -5.09
CA PHE A 24 -10.52 -7.99 -5.51
C PHE A 24 -10.65 -7.87 -7.02
N MET A 25 -9.59 -8.15 -7.75
CA MET A 25 -9.65 -8.21 -9.20
C MET A 25 -9.92 -9.65 -9.66
N ASN A 26 -11.15 -10.09 -9.52
CA ASN A 26 -11.67 -11.08 -10.46
C ASN A 26 -11.37 -10.57 -11.87
N ASN A 27 -10.84 -11.42 -12.76
CA ASN A 27 -10.46 -11.09 -14.14
C ASN A 27 -11.51 -10.28 -14.95
N LYS A 28 -12.75 -10.17 -14.46
CA LYS A 28 -13.83 -9.35 -15.03
C LYS A 28 -13.69 -7.85 -14.75
N ILE A 29 -12.94 -7.40 -13.72
CA ILE A 29 -12.78 -5.97 -13.43
C ILE A 29 -11.65 -5.36 -14.25
N LEU A 30 -10.65 -6.16 -14.64
CA LEU A 30 -9.61 -5.71 -15.60
C LEU A 30 -10.18 -5.47 -17.01
N ALA A 31 -11.28 -6.15 -17.37
CA ALA A 31 -11.94 -5.96 -18.66
C ALA A 31 -12.89 -4.72 -18.71
N ALA A 32 -13.28 -4.17 -17.56
CA ALA A 32 -14.18 -3.01 -17.50
C ALA A 32 -13.46 -1.65 -17.68
N GLY A 33 -12.13 -1.64 -17.76
CA GLY A 33 -11.33 -0.44 -18.07
C GLY A 33 -11.32 -0.01 -19.54
N ASN A 34 -11.92 -0.78 -20.45
CA ASN A 34 -12.10 -0.40 -21.84
C ASN A 34 -13.39 0.41 -22.04
N GLN A 35 -13.48 1.59 -21.39
CA GLN A 35 -14.36 2.61 -21.93
C GLN A 35 -13.73 3.16 -23.22
N LYS A 36 -14.36 2.87 -24.34
CA LYS A 36 -14.08 3.51 -25.63
C LYS A 36 -14.19 5.02 -25.45
N SER A 37 -13.06 5.69 -25.36
CA SER A 37 -12.93 7.12 -25.63
C SER A 37 -12.82 7.23 -27.15
N GLU A 38 -13.81 7.77 -27.79
CA GLU A 38 -13.76 8.10 -29.22
C GLU A 38 -12.80 9.27 -29.46
N SER A 39 -12.00 9.09 -30.51
CA SER A 39 -11.17 10.10 -31.20
C SER A 39 -10.05 10.80 -30.40
N GLY A 40 -8.91 10.20 -30.36
CA GLY A 40 -7.60 10.79 -30.17
C GLY A 40 -6.55 9.71 -30.45
N LYS A 41 -5.56 9.98 -31.31
CA LYS A 41 -4.43 9.06 -31.49
C LYS A 41 -3.78 8.82 -30.12
N GLU A 42 -4.13 7.73 -29.46
CA GLU A 42 -3.45 7.29 -28.25
C GLU A 42 -2.00 6.94 -28.62
N THR A 43 -1.07 7.72 -28.10
CA THR A 43 0.34 7.33 -28.12
C THR A 43 0.45 6.02 -27.31
N PRO A 44 0.99 4.94 -27.86
CA PRO A 44 1.12 3.68 -27.13
C PRO A 44 1.91 3.95 -25.85
N LEU A 45 1.27 3.73 -24.70
CA LEU A 45 1.94 3.88 -23.41
C LEU A 45 2.93 2.72 -23.29
N VAL A 46 4.22 3.05 -23.20
CA VAL A 46 5.25 2.06 -22.95
C VAL A 46 5.08 1.55 -21.52
N PRO A 47 4.83 0.25 -21.31
CA PRO A 47 4.74 -0.30 -19.96
C PRO A 47 6.04 -0.02 -19.20
N VAL A 48 5.95 0.63 -18.05
CA VAL A 48 7.12 0.83 -17.19
C VAL A 48 7.42 -0.50 -16.51
N ASP A 49 8.61 -1.04 -16.75
CA ASP A 49 9.07 -2.26 -16.10
C ASP A 49 9.22 -2.02 -14.59
N SER A 50 8.71 -2.95 -13.77
CA SER A 50 8.86 -2.93 -12.31
C SER A 50 10.33 -2.79 -11.87
N ARG A 51 11.27 -3.32 -12.65
CA ARG A 51 12.72 -3.17 -12.44
C ARG A 51 13.19 -1.74 -12.62
N GLN A 52 12.66 -1.02 -13.60
CA GLN A 52 13.00 0.40 -13.79
C GLN A 52 12.53 1.25 -12.62
N ILE A 53 11.32 0.97 -12.11
CA ILE A 53 10.80 1.65 -10.92
C ILE A 53 11.68 1.30 -9.70
N GLN A 54 12.02 0.05 -9.50
CA GLN A 54 12.89 -0.34 -8.39
C GLN A 54 14.26 0.34 -8.47
N ASN A 55 14.88 0.39 -9.65
CA ASN A 55 16.16 1.08 -9.83
C ASN A 55 16.06 2.57 -9.50
N LEU A 56 14.96 3.23 -9.90
CA LEU A 56 14.70 4.62 -9.53
C LEU A 56 14.54 4.78 -8.00
N LEU A 57 13.79 3.90 -7.35
CA LEU A 57 13.61 3.95 -5.91
C LEU A 57 14.92 3.68 -5.15
N SER A 58 15.74 2.75 -5.63
CA SER A 58 17.08 2.49 -5.07
C SER A 58 18.01 3.67 -5.25
N TYR A 59 17.93 4.36 -6.41
CA TYR A 59 18.70 5.58 -6.63
C TYR A 59 18.28 6.70 -5.67
N ILE A 60 16.98 6.91 -5.45
CA ILE A 60 16.46 7.88 -4.49
C ILE A 60 16.99 7.56 -3.08
N GLU A 61 16.88 6.30 -2.64
CA GLU A 61 17.33 5.85 -1.32
C GLU A 61 18.82 6.10 -1.10
N SER A 62 19.66 5.88 -2.13
CA SER A 62 21.10 6.02 -2.03
C SER A 62 21.64 7.45 -2.22
N SER A 63 20.84 8.34 -2.83
CA SER A 63 21.31 9.67 -3.27
C SER A 63 20.74 10.83 -2.48
N MET A 64 19.75 10.61 -1.62
CA MET A 64 19.07 11.66 -0.87
C MET A 64 19.28 11.48 0.64
N ASP A 65 19.08 12.54 1.42
CA ASP A 65 19.09 12.45 2.87
C ASP A 65 17.89 11.65 3.39
N GLU A 66 18.02 11.10 4.61
CA GLU A 66 17.02 10.23 5.23
C GLU A 66 15.64 10.88 5.34
N SER A 67 15.57 12.18 5.63
CA SER A 67 14.30 12.90 5.75
C SER A 67 13.59 13.00 4.40
N ALA A 68 14.32 13.30 3.34
CA ALA A 68 13.79 13.36 1.99
C ALA A 68 13.34 11.98 1.51
N VAL A 69 14.13 10.94 1.75
CA VAL A 69 13.79 9.54 1.45
C VAL A 69 12.49 9.16 2.16
N LYS A 70 12.42 9.39 3.47
CA LYS A 70 11.22 9.11 4.27
C LYS A 70 9.98 9.80 3.68
N ASN A 71 10.04 11.11 3.44
CA ASN A 71 8.92 11.88 2.91
C ASN A 71 8.46 11.37 1.54
N ILE A 72 9.39 11.04 0.64
CA ILE A 72 9.07 10.53 -0.69
C ILE A 72 8.39 9.16 -0.59
N PHE A 73 8.95 8.24 0.20
CA PHE A 73 8.41 6.88 0.29
C PHE A 73 7.10 6.82 1.07
N GLU A 74 6.92 7.58 2.15
CA GLU A 74 5.63 7.66 2.86
C GLU A 74 4.54 8.21 1.93
N ARG A 75 4.85 9.24 1.16
CA ARG A 75 3.91 9.78 0.17
C ARG A 75 3.61 8.77 -0.94
N LEU A 76 4.63 8.08 -1.45
CA LEU A 76 4.44 7.00 -2.43
C LEU A 76 3.46 5.95 -1.89
N GLY A 77 3.63 5.52 -0.65
CA GLY A 77 2.72 4.58 0.01
C GLY A 77 1.28 5.10 0.10
N ALA A 78 1.11 6.36 0.52
CA ALA A 78 -0.22 6.98 0.62
C ALA A 78 -0.91 7.14 -0.75
N GLU A 79 -0.17 7.42 -1.81
CA GLU A 79 -0.71 7.59 -3.17
C GLU A 79 -1.30 6.29 -3.74
N HIS A 80 -0.90 5.11 -3.26
CA HIS A 80 -1.54 3.85 -3.67
C HIS A 80 -3.05 3.84 -3.39
N LEU A 81 -3.50 4.54 -2.36
CA LEU A 81 -4.89 4.59 -1.94
C LEU A 81 -5.76 5.54 -2.77
N THR A 82 -5.16 6.27 -3.71
CA THR A 82 -5.91 7.09 -4.68
C THR A 82 -6.49 6.23 -5.82
N HIS A 83 -6.02 4.99 -5.98
CA HIS A 83 -6.54 4.08 -7.00
C HIS A 83 -8.01 3.74 -6.73
N PRO A 84 -8.92 3.82 -7.73
CA PRO A 84 -10.35 3.60 -7.54
C PRO A 84 -10.72 2.29 -6.84
N GLY A 85 -9.95 1.21 -7.06
CA GLY A 85 -10.17 -0.07 -6.39
C GLY A 85 -9.99 0.01 -4.88
N PHE A 86 -8.98 0.76 -4.40
CA PHE A 86 -8.79 0.97 -2.96
C PHE A 86 -9.84 1.90 -2.37
N VAL A 87 -10.17 2.98 -3.07
CA VAL A 87 -11.22 3.89 -2.61
C VAL A 87 -12.54 3.15 -2.42
N ASN A 88 -12.91 2.31 -3.37
CA ASN A 88 -14.11 1.47 -3.27
C ASN A 88 -14.03 0.47 -2.12
N PHE A 89 -12.89 -0.23 -1.99
CA PHE A 89 -12.65 -1.15 -0.87
C PHE A 89 -12.83 -0.45 0.48
N ILE A 90 -12.23 0.71 0.68
CA ILE A 90 -12.33 1.46 1.92
C ILE A 90 -13.76 1.90 2.17
N ASN A 91 -14.47 2.42 1.16
CA ASN A 91 -15.85 2.86 1.29
C ASN A 91 -16.79 1.71 1.66
N GLU A 92 -16.59 0.52 1.10
CA GLU A 92 -17.39 -0.66 1.49
C GLU A 92 -17.03 -1.15 2.91
N THR A 93 -15.73 -1.19 3.23
CA THR A 93 -15.27 -1.68 4.54
C THR A 93 -15.73 -0.76 5.69
N LYS A 94 -15.77 0.55 5.46
CA LYS A 94 -16.30 1.53 6.43
C LYS A 94 -17.71 1.24 6.90
N LYS A 95 -18.54 0.64 6.07
CA LYS A 95 -19.92 0.31 6.40
C LYS A 95 -20.03 -0.72 7.52
N ASN A 96 -19.00 -1.57 7.66
CA ASN A 96 -18.95 -2.61 8.70
C ASN A 96 -17.50 -2.98 9.03
N ILE A 97 -16.80 -2.08 9.73
CA ILE A 97 -15.39 -2.27 10.12
C ILE A 97 -15.26 -3.51 11.03
N LYS A 98 -16.18 -3.67 11.99
CA LYS A 98 -16.18 -4.83 12.87
C LYS A 98 -16.27 -6.14 12.10
N GLY A 99 -17.22 -6.24 11.18
CA GLY A 99 -17.36 -7.44 10.35
C GLY A 99 -16.13 -7.72 9.48
N TYR A 100 -15.42 -6.69 9.04
CA TYR A 100 -14.18 -6.85 8.33
C TYR A 100 -13.07 -7.41 9.24
N PHE A 101 -12.91 -6.89 10.46
CA PHE A 101 -11.95 -7.41 11.44
C PHE A 101 -12.29 -8.86 11.84
N ASP A 102 -13.56 -9.13 12.12
CA ASP A 102 -14.04 -10.48 12.47
C ASP A 102 -13.77 -11.49 11.34
N LYS A 103 -13.96 -11.07 10.08
CA LYS A 103 -13.69 -11.90 8.91
C LYS A 103 -12.20 -12.26 8.81
N ILE A 104 -11.31 -11.26 8.99
CA ILE A 104 -9.86 -11.53 8.96
C ILE A 104 -9.47 -12.44 10.11
N ASN A 105 -9.97 -12.18 11.31
CA ASN A 105 -9.64 -12.97 12.50
C ASN A 105 -10.15 -14.42 12.44
N SER A 106 -11.22 -14.67 11.68
CA SER A 106 -11.79 -16.01 11.51
C SER A 106 -11.14 -16.82 10.41
N ASN A 107 -10.82 -16.19 9.29
CA ASN A 107 -10.40 -16.90 8.07
C ASN A 107 -9.06 -16.41 7.51
N GLY A 108 -8.54 -15.30 8.02
CA GLY A 108 -7.50 -14.52 7.37
C GLY A 108 -7.98 -13.95 6.03
N ASP A 109 -7.13 -13.19 5.39
CA ASP A 109 -7.27 -12.86 3.98
C ASP A 109 -6.03 -13.31 3.21
N THR A 110 -5.76 -12.79 2.02
CA THR A 110 -4.57 -13.18 1.26
C THR A 110 -3.27 -12.73 1.94
N TYR A 111 -3.27 -11.64 2.68
CA TYR A 111 -2.07 -11.02 3.24
C TYR A 111 -2.06 -11.06 4.76
N TRP A 112 -3.22 -10.89 5.39
CA TRP A 112 -3.34 -10.72 6.83
C TRP A 112 -3.93 -11.97 7.48
N GLU A 113 -3.29 -12.36 8.55
CA GLU A 113 -3.71 -13.47 9.41
C GLU A 113 -4.61 -12.96 10.52
N LYS A 114 -4.31 -11.77 11.06
CA LYS A 114 -4.99 -11.25 12.23
C LYS A 114 -4.97 -9.72 12.28
N ILE A 115 -6.04 -9.14 12.84
CA ILE A 115 -6.13 -7.72 13.23
C ILE A 115 -6.63 -7.66 14.67
N GLU A 116 -5.89 -6.99 15.55
CA GLU A 116 -6.24 -6.84 16.97
C GLU A 116 -6.41 -5.35 17.28
N TYR A 117 -7.55 -5.00 17.88
CA TYR A 117 -7.78 -3.65 18.38
C TYR A 117 -7.67 -3.64 19.91
N ASN A 118 -6.79 -2.79 20.44
CA ASN A 118 -6.67 -2.50 21.86
C ASN A 118 -7.23 -1.10 22.15
N SER A 119 -8.41 -1.03 22.76
CA SER A 119 -9.10 0.24 23.05
C SER A 119 -8.45 1.02 24.19
N GLU A 120 -7.70 0.38 25.09
CA GLU A 120 -7.01 1.05 26.18
C GLU A 120 -5.76 1.74 25.71
N ALA A 121 -4.99 1.08 24.86
CA ALA A 121 -3.77 1.62 24.26
C ALA A 121 -4.03 2.46 22.99
N SER A 122 -5.28 2.50 22.49
CA SER A 122 -5.64 3.13 21.20
C SER A 122 -4.75 2.64 20.06
N THR A 123 -4.57 1.30 19.97
CA THR A 123 -3.72 0.68 18.95
C THR A 123 -4.45 -0.39 18.16
N ILE A 124 -4.04 -0.55 16.91
CA ILE A 124 -4.45 -1.67 16.05
C ILE A 124 -3.20 -2.40 15.63
N LYS A 125 -3.12 -3.68 15.95
CA LYS A 125 -2.03 -4.56 15.50
C LYS A 125 -2.49 -5.36 14.31
N ILE A 126 -1.71 -5.30 13.23
CA ILE A 126 -1.90 -6.10 12.04
C ILE A 126 -0.81 -7.16 12.00
N ILE A 127 -1.21 -8.40 11.80
CA ILE A 127 -0.29 -9.54 11.68
C ILE A 127 -0.48 -10.14 10.29
N GLY A 128 0.57 -10.06 9.47
CA GLY A 128 0.60 -10.66 8.14
C GLY A 128 0.77 -12.17 8.19
N LYS A 129 0.34 -12.85 7.15
CA LYS A 129 0.64 -14.28 6.97
C LYS A 129 2.13 -14.51 6.77
N GLN A 130 2.59 -15.67 7.23
CA GLN A 130 3.93 -16.13 6.86
C GLN A 130 3.96 -16.45 5.36
N ALA A 131 5.03 -16.04 4.71
CA ALA A 131 5.26 -16.28 3.31
C ALA A 131 6.77 -16.41 3.03
N ASP A 132 7.12 -16.92 1.86
CA ASP A 132 8.53 -17.08 1.46
C ASP A 132 9.11 -15.79 0.86
N ARG A 133 8.25 -14.82 0.51
CA ARG A 133 8.65 -13.55 -0.11
C ARG A 133 7.68 -12.42 0.20
N CYS A 134 8.19 -11.20 0.08
CA CYS A 134 7.39 -9.99 0.22
C CYS A 134 6.28 -9.94 -0.85
N ALA A 135 5.08 -9.50 -0.47
CA ALA A 135 3.96 -9.30 -1.40
C ALA A 135 4.12 -8.02 -2.26
N CYS A 136 5.00 -7.11 -1.89
CA CYS A 136 5.25 -5.88 -2.63
C CYS A 136 5.90 -6.17 -3.99
N ALA A 137 5.27 -5.78 -5.08
CA ALA A 137 5.78 -6.00 -6.43
C ALA A 137 7.17 -5.37 -6.67
N TYR A 138 7.44 -4.23 -6.03
CA TYR A 138 8.75 -3.56 -6.13
C TYR A 138 9.83 -4.20 -5.25
N ALA A 139 9.46 -5.14 -4.39
CA ALA A 139 10.40 -5.91 -3.56
C ALA A 139 10.62 -7.33 -4.06
N GLN A 140 10.17 -7.66 -5.27
CA GLN A 140 10.31 -9.02 -5.86
C GLN A 140 11.64 -9.25 -6.59
N ASN A 141 12.31 -8.17 -6.97
CA ASN A 141 13.60 -8.24 -7.66
C ASN A 141 14.76 -8.30 -6.66
N GLU A 142 15.97 -8.58 -7.16
CA GLU A 142 17.17 -8.57 -6.34
C GLU A 142 17.45 -7.17 -5.74
N ASN A 143 17.84 -7.15 -4.47
CA ASN A 143 18.24 -5.93 -3.73
C ASN A 143 17.20 -4.80 -3.75
N PRO A 144 15.94 -5.03 -3.33
CA PRO A 144 14.97 -3.96 -3.25
C PRO A 144 15.34 -2.93 -2.19
N PRO A 145 15.01 -1.63 -2.39
CA PRO A 145 15.29 -0.60 -1.40
C PRO A 145 14.54 -0.87 -0.10
N ILE A 146 15.24 -0.76 1.02
CA ILE A 146 14.69 -1.07 2.35
C ILE A 146 13.61 -0.08 2.76
N SER A 147 13.66 1.13 2.22
CA SER A 147 12.66 2.19 2.40
C SER A 147 11.26 1.82 1.91
N LEU A 148 11.12 0.79 1.06
CA LEU A 148 9.82 0.22 0.72
C LEU A 148 9.09 -0.30 1.96
N CYS A 149 9.79 -1.00 2.87
CA CYS A 149 9.19 -1.44 4.13
C CYS A 149 9.21 -0.33 5.18
N LYS A 150 10.35 0.35 5.36
CA LYS A 150 10.52 1.34 6.43
C LYS A 150 9.61 2.57 6.29
N HIS A 151 9.24 2.95 5.08
CA HIS A 151 8.52 4.19 4.84
C HIS A 151 7.30 4.02 3.93
N CYS A 152 7.42 3.37 2.77
CA CYS A 152 6.30 3.22 1.84
C CYS A 152 5.15 2.41 2.46
N CYS A 153 5.43 1.25 3.05
CA CYS A 153 4.40 0.46 3.74
C CYS A 153 3.80 1.20 4.93
N ILE A 154 4.60 1.96 5.67
CA ILE A 154 4.13 2.80 6.78
C ILE A 154 3.18 3.89 6.27
N GLY A 155 3.56 4.62 5.22
CA GLY A 155 2.71 5.65 4.61
C GLY A 155 1.39 5.11 4.08
N PHE A 156 1.43 3.92 3.45
CA PHE A 156 0.23 3.21 3.00
C PHE A 156 -0.69 2.86 4.19
N GLN A 157 -0.16 2.21 5.22
CA GLN A 157 -0.95 1.78 6.37
C GLN A 157 -1.53 2.97 7.13
N LYS A 158 -0.71 4.00 7.38
CA LYS A 158 -1.17 5.24 7.99
C LYS A 158 -2.39 5.78 7.26
N ARG A 159 -2.25 6.05 5.97
CA ARG A 159 -3.33 6.61 5.16
C ARG A 159 -4.56 5.70 5.08
N MET A 160 -4.35 4.40 4.93
CA MET A 160 -5.44 3.42 4.88
C MET A 160 -6.29 3.44 6.15
N PHE A 161 -5.65 3.41 7.32
CA PHE A 161 -6.39 3.41 8.59
C PHE A 161 -7.02 4.76 8.90
N GLU A 162 -6.38 5.87 8.53
CA GLU A 162 -7.03 7.20 8.60
C GLU A 162 -8.31 7.24 7.75
N MET A 163 -8.25 6.74 6.52
CA MET A 163 -9.41 6.68 5.64
C MET A 163 -10.46 5.72 6.16
N LEU A 164 -10.08 4.56 6.68
CA LEU A 164 -10.97 3.51 7.16
C LEU A 164 -11.69 3.91 8.45
N LEU A 165 -10.97 4.47 9.41
CA LEU A 165 -11.47 4.74 10.75
C LEU A 165 -12.03 6.15 10.90
N GLY A 166 -11.62 7.09 10.05
CA GLY A 166 -12.02 8.50 10.14
C GLY A 166 -11.37 9.25 11.31
N VAL A 167 -10.30 8.70 11.90
CA VAL A 167 -9.51 9.33 12.97
C VAL A 167 -8.04 9.42 12.53
N PRO A 168 -7.26 10.39 13.06
CA PRO A 168 -5.84 10.48 12.76
C PRO A 168 -5.08 9.24 13.22
N VAL A 169 -4.09 8.81 12.42
CA VAL A 169 -3.07 7.86 12.82
C VAL A 169 -1.84 8.64 13.25
N THR A 170 -1.50 8.53 14.53
CA THR A 170 -0.38 9.28 15.12
C THR A 170 0.97 8.65 14.82
N ASN A 171 1.03 7.30 14.77
CA ASN A 171 2.24 6.56 14.46
C ASN A 171 1.91 5.20 13.84
N VAL A 172 2.84 4.66 13.08
CA VAL A 172 2.85 3.26 12.61
C VAL A 172 4.22 2.68 12.91
N GLU A 173 4.26 1.65 13.73
CA GLU A 173 5.47 0.90 14.05
C GLU A 173 5.51 -0.38 13.23
N LEU A 174 6.63 -0.60 12.55
CA LEU A 174 6.86 -1.83 11.81
C LEU A 174 7.46 -2.87 12.76
N ASP A 175 6.65 -3.83 13.19
CA ASP A 175 7.08 -4.88 14.13
C ASP A 175 7.98 -5.93 13.44
N GLU A 176 7.63 -6.32 12.22
CA GLU A 176 8.35 -7.32 11.42
C GLU A 176 8.15 -7.05 9.93
N SER A 177 9.19 -7.26 9.11
CA SER A 177 9.05 -7.21 7.65
C SER A 177 10.04 -8.11 6.92
N PHE A 178 9.68 -8.55 5.72
CA PHE A 178 10.54 -9.37 4.88
C PHE A 178 11.87 -8.72 4.54
N LEU A 179 11.90 -7.43 4.19
CA LEU A 179 13.13 -6.73 3.83
C LEU A 179 14.06 -6.48 5.03
N LEU A 180 13.55 -6.70 6.24
CA LEU A 180 14.33 -6.64 7.48
C LEU A 180 14.63 -8.04 8.04
N GLY A 181 14.47 -9.09 7.23
CA GLY A 181 14.80 -10.47 7.60
C GLY A 181 13.68 -11.22 8.32
N GLY A 182 12.48 -10.65 8.41
CA GLY A 182 11.31 -11.33 8.98
C GLY A 182 10.66 -12.31 8.01
N LYS A 183 9.72 -13.10 8.54
CA LYS A 183 8.94 -14.09 7.79
C LYS A 183 7.52 -13.63 7.45
N ARG A 184 7.14 -12.45 7.90
CA ARG A 184 5.85 -11.80 7.69
C ARG A 184 5.99 -10.28 7.72
N CYS A 185 4.94 -9.57 7.35
CA CYS A 185 4.84 -8.13 7.61
C CYS A 185 3.83 -7.91 8.73
N SER A 186 4.24 -7.29 9.83
CA SER A 186 3.40 -6.96 10.98
C SER A 186 3.65 -5.53 11.41
N SER A 187 2.61 -4.86 11.86
CA SER A 187 2.70 -3.45 12.28
C SER A 187 1.74 -3.14 13.42
N THR A 188 2.13 -2.23 14.28
CA THR A 188 1.28 -1.62 15.30
C THR A 188 0.95 -0.17 14.89
N ILE A 189 -0.34 0.12 14.79
CA ILE A 189 -0.88 1.40 14.34
C ILE A 189 -1.47 2.11 15.56
N HIS A 190 -0.95 3.29 15.87
CA HIS A 190 -1.41 4.15 16.94
C HIS A 190 -2.42 5.15 16.39
N ILE A 191 -3.60 5.24 17.00
CA ILE A 191 -4.68 6.14 16.58
C ILE A 191 -4.95 7.21 17.63
N ASP A 192 -5.42 8.36 17.17
CA ASP A 192 -5.87 9.42 18.06
C ASP A 192 -7.31 9.15 18.49
N GLY A 193 -7.48 8.79 19.76
CA GLY A 193 -8.77 8.49 20.35
C GLY A 193 -9.22 7.04 20.26
N LYS A 194 -10.48 6.81 20.63
CA LYS A 194 -11.12 5.49 20.65
C LYS A 194 -12.07 5.35 19.47
N ILE A 195 -12.05 4.20 18.86
CA ILE A 195 -13.01 3.82 17.81
C ILE A 195 -14.01 2.81 18.36
N LYS A 196 -15.24 2.87 17.85
CA LYS A 196 -16.27 1.86 18.15
C LYS A 196 -16.17 0.77 17.07
N ILE A 197 -15.69 -0.39 17.44
CA ILE A 197 -15.62 -1.58 16.60
C ILE A 197 -16.53 -2.67 17.18
#